data_d9bd4efe62d77420547783a1f7fe93e6
#
_entry.id   d9bd4efe62d77420547783a1f7fe93e6
#
_cell.length_a   1.000
_cell.length_b   1.000
_cell.length_c   1.000
_cell.angle_alpha   90.00
_cell.angle_beta   90.00
_cell.angle_gamma   90.00
#
_symmetry.space_group_name_H-M   'P 1'
#
loop_
_entity.id
_entity.type
_entity.pdbx_description
1 polymer ?
#
loop_
_entity_poly.entity_id
_entity_poly.type
_entity_poly.pdbx_seq_one_letter_code
_entity_poly.pdbx_strand_id
1 'polypeptide(L)'
;MPTTSSVKDATAMSAPLVEKRETITATGYAVVAVQNHRNPAQQRLMAIRASKLDAYRNLTEQVYGQQLDASSTVADMVVTSDTFRAKVEGVIYGARLVSITPVGEDTYETTLSLDRDVVQDLRILFMGQMASRGR
;
A
#
# COMPACT_ATOMS: atom_id res chain seq x y z
N MET A 1 -35.94 -27.58 -2.04
CA MET A 1 -34.79 -28.47 -1.93
C MET A 1 -33.71 -27.87 -1.06
N PRO A 2 -33.70 -28.23 0.20
CA PRO A 2 -32.75 -27.62 1.14
C PRO A 2 -31.29 -27.85 0.80
N THR A 3 -30.96 -29.02 0.26
CA THR A 3 -29.57 -29.35 -0.07
C THR A 3 -29.00 -28.47 -1.17
N THR A 4 -29.79 -28.13 -2.19
CA THR A 4 -29.36 -27.30 -3.30
C THR A 4 -29.13 -25.86 -2.83
N SER A 5 -30.02 -25.35 -1.99
CA SER A 5 -29.88 -24.00 -1.42
C SER A 5 -28.63 -23.92 -0.54
N SER A 6 -28.37 -24.92 0.28
CA SER A 6 -27.19 -24.95 1.15
C SER A 6 -25.90 -24.90 0.35
N VAL A 7 -25.81 -25.63 -0.76
CA VAL A 7 -24.62 -25.62 -1.61
C VAL A 7 -24.42 -24.26 -2.25
N LYS A 8 -25.48 -23.63 -2.73
CA LYS A 8 -25.39 -22.27 -3.29
C LYS A 8 -24.94 -21.27 -2.26
N ASP A 9 -25.52 -21.34 -1.06
CA ASP A 9 -25.16 -20.41 0.01
C ASP A 9 -23.71 -20.60 0.43
N ALA A 10 -23.22 -21.82 0.54
CA ALA A 10 -21.85 -22.09 0.88
C ALA A 10 -20.88 -21.55 -0.18
N THR A 11 -21.21 -21.72 -1.45
CA THR A 11 -20.39 -21.21 -2.56
C THR A 11 -20.40 -19.68 -2.56
N ALA A 12 -21.56 -19.06 -2.35
CA ALA A 12 -21.67 -17.60 -2.32
C ALA A 12 -20.91 -17.00 -1.14
N MET A 13 -20.87 -17.70 0.00
CA MET A 13 -20.11 -17.24 1.17
C MET A 13 -18.60 -17.39 0.96
N SER A 14 -18.16 -18.46 0.30
CA SER A 14 -16.74 -18.73 0.08
C SER A 14 -16.10 -17.72 -0.84
N ALA A 15 -16.75 -17.37 -1.94
CA ALA A 15 -16.20 -16.48 -2.94
C ALA A 15 -15.87 -15.07 -2.39
N PRO A 16 -16.78 -14.38 -1.65
CA PRO A 16 -16.46 -13.08 -1.07
C PRO A 16 -15.34 -13.13 -0.04
N LEU A 17 -15.27 -14.21 0.75
CA LEU A 17 -14.21 -14.37 1.73
C LEU A 17 -12.84 -14.54 1.07
N VAL A 18 -12.78 -15.32 0.01
CA VAL A 18 -11.54 -15.51 -0.76
C VAL A 18 -11.10 -14.19 -1.39
N GLU A 19 -12.03 -13.45 -1.98
CA GLU A 19 -11.72 -12.14 -2.57
C GLU A 19 -11.16 -11.19 -1.53
N LYS A 20 -11.76 -11.14 -0.35
CA LYS A 20 -11.29 -10.27 0.74
C LYS A 20 -9.90 -10.65 1.22
N ARG A 21 -9.56 -11.94 1.21
CA ARG A 21 -8.23 -12.39 1.61
C ARG A 21 -7.18 -12.13 0.54
N GLU A 22 -7.62 -11.96 -0.71
CA GLU A 22 -6.70 -11.79 -1.83
C GLU A 22 -6.30 -10.34 -2.08
N THR A 23 -6.89 -9.40 -1.30
CA THR A 23 -6.60 -7.99 -1.48
C THR A 23 -6.29 -7.34 -0.15
N ILE A 24 -5.19 -6.60 -0.10
CA ILE A 24 -4.90 -5.73 1.04
C ILE A 24 -4.96 -4.28 0.56
N THR A 25 -5.37 -3.40 1.46
CA THR A 25 -5.49 -1.98 1.18
C THR A 25 -4.74 -1.17 2.22
N ALA A 26 -4.25 -0.02 1.80
CA ALA A 26 -3.60 0.92 2.70
C ALA A 26 -4.00 2.33 2.31
N THR A 27 -4.09 3.20 3.31
CA THR A 27 -4.37 4.61 3.12
C THR A 27 -3.19 5.44 3.57
N GLY A 28 -3.04 6.59 2.95
CA GLY A 28 -2.05 7.57 3.36
C GLY A 28 -2.66 8.97 3.32
N TYR A 29 -2.12 9.86 4.11
CA TYR A 29 -2.65 11.22 4.29
C TYR A 29 -1.54 12.25 4.16
N ALA A 30 -1.91 13.45 3.69
CA ALA A 30 -1.01 14.58 3.69
C ALA A 30 -1.79 15.87 3.81
N VAL A 31 -1.26 16.79 4.62
CA VAL A 31 -1.85 18.10 4.84
C VAL A 31 -1.28 19.09 3.83
N VAL A 32 -2.17 19.83 3.16
CA VAL A 32 -1.77 20.78 2.11
C VAL A 32 -0.90 21.91 2.70
N ALA A 33 -1.31 22.46 3.83
CA ALA A 33 -0.68 23.65 4.40
C ALA A 33 0.78 23.45 4.80
N VAL A 34 1.19 22.18 5.09
CA VAL A 34 2.57 21.91 5.48
C VAL A 34 3.49 21.64 4.31
N GLN A 35 2.98 21.63 3.09
CA GLN A 35 3.80 21.42 1.92
C GLN A 35 4.63 22.68 1.62
N ASN A 36 5.88 22.47 1.28
CA ASN A 36 6.83 23.57 1.10
C ASN A 36 6.72 24.16 -0.30
N HIS A 37 5.72 25.00 -0.49
CA HIS A 37 5.54 25.75 -1.73
C HIS A 37 4.69 26.99 -1.49
N ARG A 38 4.93 28.05 -2.27
CA ARG A 38 4.19 29.32 -2.14
C ARG A 38 2.86 29.31 -2.87
N ASN A 39 2.77 28.58 -3.98
CA ASN A 39 1.58 28.55 -4.81
C ASN A 39 0.60 27.52 -4.24
N PRO A 40 -0.68 27.90 -3.93
CA PRO A 40 -1.64 26.96 -3.37
C PRO A 40 -1.92 25.75 -4.27
N ALA A 41 -1.94 25.92 -5.58
CA ALA A 41 -2.15 24.80 -6.50
C ALA A 41 -0.98 23.80 -6.43
N GLN A 42 0.24 24.30 -6.32
CA GLN A 42 1.43 23.45 -6.18
C GLN A 42 1.45 22.75 -4.82
N GLN A 43 1.02 23.46 -3.74
CA GLN A 43 0.88 22.83 -2.44
C GLN A 43 -0.08 21.64 -2.48
N ARG A 44 -1.21 21.77 -3.17
CA ARG A 44 -2.17 20.68 -3.33
C ARG A 44 -1.56 19.50 -4.09
N LEU A 45 -0.85 19.76 -5.18
CA LEU A 45 -0.17 18.71 -5.93
C LEU A 45 0.87 18.00 -5.09
N MET A 46 1.63 18.74 -4.29
CA MET A 46 2.61 18.15 -3.38
C MET A 46 1.94 17.30 -2.31
N ALA A 47 0.81 17.76 -1.78
CA ALA A 47 0.03 16.99 -0.81
C ALA A 47 -0.51 15.69 -1.41
N ILE A 48 -0.98 15.74 -2.63
CA ILE A 48 -1.44 14.52 -3.33
C ILE A 48 -0.29 13.53 -3.44
N ARG A 49 0.89 13.97 -3.87
CA ARG A 49 2.08 13.11 -3.98
C ARG A 49 2.50 12.58 -2.61
N ALA A 50 2.48 13.43 -1.59
CA ALA A 50 2.86 13.04 -0.23
C ALA A 50 1.89 12.01 0.34
N SER A 51 0.58 12.17 0.12
CA SER A 51 -0.41 11.20 0.58
C SER A 51 -0.22 9.85 -0.10
N LYS A 52 0.16 9.86 -1.37
CA LYS A 52 0.45 8.65 -2.13
C LYS A 52 1.68 7.93 -1.56
N LEU A 53 2.74 8.67 -1.27
CA LEU A 53 3.94 8.09 -0.66
C LEU A 53 3.64 7.52 0.73
N ASP A 54 2.82 8.20 1.51
CA ASP A 54 2.40 7.72 2.82
C ASP A 54 1.61 6.40 2.69
N ALA A 55 0.72 6.32 1.69
CA ALA A 55 -0.02 5.09 1.42
C ALA A 55 0.91 3.94 1.00
N TYR A 56 1.91 4.21 0.15
CA TYR A 56 2.91 3.19 -0.24
C TYR A 56 3.72 2.72 0.96
N ARG A 57 4.08 3.63 1.86
CA ARG A 57 4.78 3.27 3.09
C ARG A 57 3.94 2.31 3.93
N ASN A 58 2.68 2.65 4.13
CA ASN A 58 1.77 1.82 4.92
C ASN A 58 1.52 0.46 4.27
N LEU A 59 1.39 0.44 2.95
CA LEU A 59 1.23 -0.79 2.21
C LEU A 59 2.48 -1.68 2.31
N THR A 60 3.65 -1.08 2.23
CA THR A 60 4.93 -1.79 2.37
C THR A 60 5.04 -2.42 3.75
N GLU A 61 4.65 -1.70 4.79
CA GLU A 61 4.62 -2.26 6.15
C GLU A 61 3.73 -3.49 6.24
N GLN A 62 2.54 -3.43 5.61
CA GLN A 62 1.62 -4.57 5.61
C GLN A 62 2.19 -5.76 4.85
N VAL A 63 2.81 -5.53 3.70
CA VAL A 63 3.36 -6.60 2.87
C VAL A 63 4.48 -7.34 3.60
N TYR A 64 5.40 -6.63 4.21
CA TYR A 64 6.61 -7.22 4.78
C TYR A 64 6.59 -7.33 6.30
N GLY A 65 5.53 -6.83 6.94
CA GLY A 65 5.41 -6.89 8.40
C GLY A 65 6.44 -6.06 9.13
N GLN A 66 7.02 -5.07 8.47
CA GLN A 66 8.00 -4.17 9.08
C GLN A 66 7.34 -2.87 9.45
N GLN A 67 7.69 -2.36 10.62
CA GLN A 67 7.27 -1.03 11.04
C GLN A 67 8.40 -0.06 10.71
N LEU A 68 8.04 1.01 10.03
CA LEU A 68 8.98 2.07 9.70
C LEU A 68 8.96 3.10 10.81
N ASP A 69 10.12 3.68 11.07
CA ASP A 69 10.25 4.77 12.03
C ASP A 69 9.34 5.94 11.60
N ALA A 70 8.52 6.43 12.54
CA ALA A 70 7.59 7.52 12.25
C ALA A 70 8.29 8.80 11.82
N SER A 71 9.56 8.98 12.19
CA SER A 71 10.34 10.14 11.78
C SER A 71 10.98 9.98 10.40
N SER A 72 10.94 8.77 9.81
CA SER A 72 11.54 8.50 8.50
C SER A 72 10.50 8.54 7.41
N THR A 73 10.86 9.09 6.27
CA THR A 73 10.03 9.06 5.07
C THR A 73 10.41 7.86 4.20
N VAL A 74 9.50 7.46 3.31
CA VAL A 74 9.80 6.42 2.32
C VAL A 74 11.01 6.84 1.48
N ALA A 75 11.08 8.12 1.10
CA ALA A 75 12.19 8.64 0.30
C ALA A 75 13.52 8.48 1.03
N ASP A 76 13.57 8.81 2.32
CA ASP A 76 14.80 8.68 3.11
C ASP A 76 15.25 7.22 3.18
N MET A 77 14.32 6.31 3.43
CA MET A 77 14.64 4.88 3.51
C MET A 77 15.12 4.33 2.18
N VAL A 78 14.52 4.77 1.07
CA VAL A 78 14.92 4.36 -0.27
C VAL A 78 16.36 4.79 -0.57
N VAL A 79 16.75 5.99 -0.13
CA VAL A 79 18.10 6.50 -0.35
C VAL A 79 19.14 5.72 0.46
N THR A 80 18.80 5.34 1.71
CA THR A 80 19.77 4.77 2.64
C THR A 80 19.85 3.24 2.61
N SER A 81 18.87 2.55 2.03
CA SER A 81 18.81 1.10 2.06
C SER A 81 18.41 0.51 0.71
N ASP A 82 19.30 -0.23 0.09
CA ASP A 82 19.01 -0.95 -1.15
C ASP A 82 17.90 -1.98 -0.96
N THR A 83 17.90 -2.66 0.18
CA THR A 83 16.89 -3.65 0.52
C THR A 83 15.52 -3.01 0.61
N PHE A 84 15.42 -1.88 1.29
CA PHE A 84 14.15 -1.17 1.42
C PHE A 84 13.69 -0.61 0.08
N ARG A 85 14.62 -0.12 -0.74
CA ARG A 85 14.30 0.35 -2.09
C ARG A 85 13.67 -0.75 -2.92
N ALA A 86 14.24 -1.94 -2.90
CA ALA A 86 13.70 -3.08 -3.63
C ALA A 86 12.29 -3.44 -3.18
N LYS A 87 12.03 -3.37 -1.87
CA LYS A 87 10.69 -3.60 -1.32
C LYS A 87 9.69 -2.58 -1.83
N VAL A 88 10.06 -1.30 -1.77
CA VAL A 88 9.17 -0.22 -2.19
C VAL A 88 8.89 -0.31 -3.69
N GLU A 89 9.90 -0.58 -4.49
CA GLU A 89 9.72 -0.74 -5.93
C GLU A 89 8.76 -1.88 -6.25
N GLY A 90 8.88 -3.00 -5.55
CA GLY A 90 7.97 -4.12 -5.73
C GLY A 90 6.53 -3.77 -5.36
N VAL A 91 6.33 -3.06 -4.27
CA VAL A 91 5.00 -2.62 -3.85
C VAL A 91 4.42 -1.61 -4.84
N ILE A 92 5.23 -0.64 -5.27
CA ILE A 92 4.79 0.37 -6.24
C ILE A 92 4.38 -0.30 -7.55
N TYR A 93 5.18 -1.25 -8.01
CA TYR A 93 4.90 -1.94 -9.27
C TYR A 93 3.59 -2.71 -9.22
N GLY A 94 3.28 -3.35 -8.10
CA GLY A 94 2.09 -4.20 -7.97
C GLY A 94 0.85 -3.49 -7.46
N ALA A 95 0.99 -2.29 -6.89
CA ALA A 95 -0.13 -1.60 -6.25
C ALA A 95 -1.02 -0.89 -7.28
N ARG A 96 -2.31 -0.88 -6.97
CA ARG A 96 -3.30 -0.15 -7.77
C ARG A 96 -3.80 1.05 -6.98
N LEU A 97 -3.94 2.17 -7.65
CA LEU A 97 -4.53 3.37 -7.08
C LEU A 97 -6.05 3.22 -7.08
N VAL A 98 -6.64 3.18 -5.89
CA VAL A 98 -8.08 3.09 -5.74
C VAL A 98 -8.70 4.48 -5.77
N SER A 99 -8.17 5.40 -4.98
CA SER A 99 -8.71 6.76 -4.91
C SER A 99 -7.69 7.74 -4.33
N ILE A 100 -7.85 8.99 -4.73
CA ILE A 100 -7.20 10.13 -4.09
C ILE A 100 -8.31 11.14 -3.87
N THR A 101 -8.65 11.42 -2.61
CA THR A 101 -9.78 12.28 -2.28
C THR A 101 -9.42 13.29 -1.21
N PRO A 102 -10.00 14.49 -1.26
CA PRO A 102 -9.85 15.42 -0.16
C PRO A 102 -10.64 14.94 1.05
N VAL A 103 -10.06 15.11 2.22
CA VAL A 103 -10.70 14.80 3.51
C VAL A 103 -10.64 16.09 4.32
N GLY A 104 -11.79 16.73 4.49
CA GLY A 104 -11.82 18.05 5.08
C GLY A 104 -11.31 19.10 4.09
N GLU A 105 -10.84 20.24 4.62
CA GLU A 105 -10.47 21.38 3.78
C GLU A 105 -9.02 21.40 3.34
N ASP A 106 -8.14 20.70 4.06
CA ASP A 106 -6.71 20.82 3.79
C ASP A 106 -5.93 19.50 3.81
N THR A 107 -6.61 18.36 3.75
CA THR A 107 -5.96 17.05 3.80
C THR A 107 -6.37 16.21 2.58
N TYR A 108 -5.40 15.49 2.02
CA TYR A 108 -5.68 14.49 0.99
C TYR A 108 -5.46 13.08 1.54
N GLU A 109 -6.33 12.17 1.11
CA GLU A 109 -6.25 10.75 1.43
C GLU A 109 -6.04 9.97 0.15
N THR A 110 -5.03 9.12 0.12
CA THR A 110 -4.80 8.18 -0.98
C THR A 110 -5.08 6.77 -0.49
N THR A 111 -5.83 6.00 -1.28
CA THR A 111 -6.06 4.58 -1.01
C THR A 111 -5.43 3.76 -2.12
N LEU A 112 -4.63 2.78 -1.73
CA LEU A 112 -3.98 1.83 -2.63
C LEU A 112 -4.46 0.43 -2.29
N SER A 113 -4.45 -0.45 -3.29
CA SER A 113 -4.75 -1.87 -3.07
C SER A 113 -3.70 -2.74 -3.75
N LEU A 114 -3.51 -3.93 -3.21
CA LEU A 114 -2.55 -4.89 -3.72
C LEU A 114 -3.16 -6.28 -3.63
N ASP A 115 -3.21 -7.00 -4.74
CA ASP A 115 -3.77 -8.34 -4.79
C ASP A 115 -2.92 -9.31 -3.97
N ARG A 116 -3.55 -10.27 -3.33
CA ARG A 116 -2.85 -11.21 -2.48
C ARG A 116 -1.81 -12.04 -3.21
N ASP A 117 -2.08 -12.41 -4.45
CA ASP A 117 -1.12 -13.16 -5.25
C ASP A 117 0.15 -12.35 -5.45
N VAL A 118 0.02 -11.05 -5.72
CA VAL A 118 1.15 -10.14 -5.85
C VAL A 118 1.87 -10.02 -4.51
N VAL A 119 1.13 -9.92 -3.40
CA VAL A 119 1.71 -9.87 -2.06
C VAL A 119 2.58 -11.08 -1.81
N GLN A 120 2.08 -12.27 -2.12
CA GLN A 120 2.83 -13.50 -1.91
C GLN A 120 4.06 -13.59 -2.80
N ASP A 121 3.92 -13.21 -4.06
CA ASP A 121 5.06 -13.19 -4.99
C ASP A 121 6.15 -12.24 -4.50
N LEU A 122 5.77 -11.05 -4.02
CA LEU A 122 6.73 -10.09 -3.48
C LEU A 122 7.43 -10.63 -2.23
N ARG A 123 6.69 -11.30 -1.34
CA ARG A 123 7.27 -11.88 -0.14
C ARG A 123 8.25 -13.00 -0.47
N ILE A 124 7.89 -13.88 -1.40
CA ILE A 124 8.75 -14.97 -1.85
C ILE A 124 10.02 -14.41 -2.48
N LEU A 125 9.88 -13.44 -3.37
CA LEU A 125 11.00 -12.80 -4.04
C LEU A 125 11.93 -12.13 -3.05
N PHE A 126 11.38 -11.42 -2.07
CA PHE A 126 12.16 -10.74 -1.03
C PHE A 126 12.91 -11.74 -0.17
N MET A 127 12.27 -12.83 0.26
CA MET A 127 12.93 -13.86 1.06
C MET A 127 14.04 -14.54 0.28
N GLY A 128 13.85 -14.76 -1.01
CA GLY A 128 14.90 -15.29 -1.87
C GLY A 128 16.10 -14.36 -1.94
N GLN A 129 15.89 -13.06 -2.07
CA GLN A 129 16.97 -12.08 -2.08
C GLN A 129 17.72 -12.04 -0.76
N MET A 130 16.99 -12.11 0.36
CA MET A 130 17.61 -12.13 1.68
C MET A 130 18.46 -13.38 1.88
N ALA A 131 17.96 -14.55 1.48
CA ALA A 131 18.72 -15.80 1.57
C ALA A 131 19.99 -15.74 0.72
N SER A 132 19.89 -15.16 -0.48
CA SER A 132 21.04 -15.00 -1.37
C SER A 132 22.11 -14.08 -0.76
N ARG A 133 21.68 -13.01 -0.08
CA ARG A 133 22.60 -12.07 0.57
C ARG A 133 23.22 -12.62 1.85
N GLY A 134 22.52 -13.54 2.51
CA GLY A 134 23.01 -14.14 3.73
C GLY A 134 24.14 -15.16 3.53
N ARG A 135 24.48 -15.43 2.28
CA ARG A 135 25.56 -16.33 1.92
C ARG A 135 26.79 -15.49 1.55
#